data_fb85a65b7387251c1069aecc247acb61
#
_entry.id   fb85a65b7387251c1069aecc247acb61
#
_cell.length_a   1.000
_cell.length_b   1.000
_cell.length_c   1.000
_cell.angle_alpha   90.00
_cell.angle_beta   90.00
_cell.angle_gamma   90.00
#
_symmetry.space_group_name_H-M   'P 1'
#
loop_
_entity.id
_entity.type
_entity.pdbx_description
1 polymer ?
#
loop_
_entity_poly.entity_id
_entity_poly.type
_entity_poly.pdbx_seq_one_letter_code
_entity_poly.pdbx_strand_id
1 'polypeptide(L)'
;MSWFADKILRPLEEIDPSVTQDLSSFLSGISPKYSHVGDTLYGLPNTPSTHVLFYRRDLFESAINRRMFQEKYKRELTVPRTFEEFSRIAEFFTRSLNPDSPVRYGATMTLGSTGVAGSEYLARLFAMQDHLYDENNEIHLNSPTGVLAMEQLLAIKRCSSKRFCSWWTNTAETFASGDVAMAILYNNFASPIVGHSSLIHDSIGYAMIPGGRPLAGGGTLCVSRYSRYPEAALRFIRWLCSEPVSSAGTLLGGVSPCRATYDNYDIINNYPWLRLAPVSLTATRGNRLPPDMDIPFDERRFMSIIGMAVKNAYSGALTPQQAMDDAQKLFEEYFPQCVAKR
;
A
#
# COMPACT_ATOMS: atom_id res chain seq x y z
N MET A 1 12.45 -1.18 -10.75
CA MET A 1 13.82 -1.74 -10.65
C MET A 1 14.39 -2.15 -12.01
N SER A 2 13.56 -2.64 -12.89
CA SER A 2 13.94 -3.39 -14.09
C SER A 2 15.04 -2.78 -14.97
N TRP A 3 14.92 -1.54 -15.39
CA TRP A 3 15.76 -0.98 -16.47
C TRP A 3 17.19 -0.60 -16.07
N PHE A 4 17.53 -0.53 -14.80
CA PHE A 4 18.89 -0.22 -14.35
C PHE A 4 19.47 -1.28 -13.41
N ALA A 5 18.73 -2.35 -13.16
CA ALA A 5 19.20 -3.41 -12.26
C ALA A 5 20.54 -3.97 -12.72
N ASP A 6 20.64 -4.35 -13.98
CA ASP A 6 21.87 -4.88 -14.61
C ASP A 6 23.04 -3.89 -14.65
N LYS A 7 22.77 -2.58 -14.54
CA LYS A 7 23.81 -1.53 -14.56
C LYS A 7 24.39 -1.24 -13.18
N ILE A 8 23.57 -1.31 -12.13
CA ILE A 8 23.96 -0.89 -10.78
C ILE A 8 23.91 -2.02 -9.74
N LEU A 9 23.18 -3.08 -10.03
CA LEU A 9 23.05 -4.24 -9.14
C LEU A 9 23.83 -5.42 -9.72
N ARG A 10 24.26 -6.30 -8.83
CA ARG A 10 24.89 -7.58 -9.18
C ARG A 10 23.85 -8.68 -8.98
N PRO A 11 23.67 -9.59 -9.95
CA PRO A 11 22.91 -10.81 -9.73
C PRO A 11 23.48 -11.57 -8.53
N LEU A 12 22.60 -12.00 -7.61
CA LEU A 12 23.05 -12.66 -6.38
C LEU A 12 23.65 -14.05 -6.66
N GLU A 13 23.15 -14.72 -7.69
CA GLU A 13 23.62 -16.04 -8.14
C GLU A 13 25.04 -16.02 -8.69
N GLU A 14 25.51 -14.88 -9.23
CA GLU A 14 26.91 -14.69 -9.63
C GLU A 14 27.85 -14.64 -8.43
N ILE A 15 27.35 -14.28 -7.23
CA ILE A 15 28.13 -14.22 -6.00
C ILE A 15 28.12 -15.59 -5.31
N ASP A 16 26.91 -16.16 -5.14
CA ASP A 16 26.70 -17.48 -4.55
C ASP A 16 25.45 -18.13 -5.12
N PRO A 17 25.58 -19.16 -5.98
CA PRO A 17 24.44 -19.85 -6.58
C PRO A 17 23.46 -20.48 -5.54
N SER A 18 23.93 -20.76 -4.31
CA SER A 18 23.09 -21.35 -3.26
C SER A 18 22.03 -20.38 -2.71
N VAL A 19 22.13 -19.08 -3.03
CA VAL A 19 21.19 -18.03 -2.54
C VAL A 19 19.74 -18.31 -2.92
N THR A 20 19.50 -19.02 -4.02
CA THR A 20 18.15 -19.41 -4.45
C THR A 20 17.44 -20.31 -3.43
N GLN A 21 18.18 -21.06 -2.64
CA GLN A 21 17.64 -21.94 -1.59
C GLN A 21 16.98 -21.15 -0.45
N ASP A 22 17.47 -19.93 -0.19
CA ASP A 22 16.94 -19.07 0.88
C ASP A 22 15.47 -18.68 0.62
N LEU A 23 15.08 -18.61 -0.66
CA LEU A 23 13.73 -18.25 -1.08
C LEU A 23 12.66 -19.24 -0.59
N SER A 24 13.05 -20.48 -0.31
CA SER A 24 12.15 -21.53 0.18
C SER A 24 11.59 -21.25 1.57
N SER A 25 12.32 -20.47 2.38
CA SER A 25 11.90 -20.07 3.73
C SER A 25 10.90 -18.92 3.74
N PHE A 26 10.75 -18.21 2.63
CA PHE A 26 9.93 -17.02 2.55
C PHE A 26 8.46 -17.34 2.31
N LEU A 27 7.59 -16.37 2.58
CA LEU A 27 6.19 -16.45 2.23
C LEU A 27 6.01 -16.66 0.72
N SER A 28 5.08 -17.53 0.37
CA SER A 28 4.71 -17.81 -1.02
C SER A 28 4.34 -16.53 -1.78
N GLY A 29 4.84 -16.39 -3.01
CA GLY A 29 4.55 -15.26 -3.90
C GLY A 29 5.33 -13.97 -3.62
N ILE A 30 6.19 -13.93 -2.59
CA ILE A 30 7.04 -12.74 -2.34
C ILE A 30 8.17 -12.65 -3.38
N SER A 31 8.91 -13.74 -3.59
CA SER A 31 10.14 -13.73 -4.38
C SER A 31 9.98 -13.14 -5.79
N PRO A 32 9.00 -13.54 -6.62
CA PRO A 32 8.86 -12.95 -7.95
C PRO A 32 8.63 -11.43 -7.93
N LYS A 33 7.97 -10.91 -6.90
CA LYS A 33 7.61 -9.49 -6.81
C LYS A 33 8.74 -8.60 -6.29
N TYR A 34 9.58 -9.14 -5.41
CA TYR A 34 10.59 -8.36 -4.69
C TYR A 34 12.02 -8.68 -5.08
N SER A 35 12.30 -9.88 -5.53
CA SER A 35 13.65 -10.40 -5.67
C SER A 35 14.15 -10.45 -7.11
N HIS A 36 13.24 -10.66 -8.08
CA HIS A 36 13.60 -10.90 -9.46
C HIS A 36 13.35 -9.70 -10.38
N VAL A 37 14.14 -9.64 -11.43
CA VAL A 37 13.88 -8.84 -12.63
C VAL A 37 14.05 -9.80 -13.82
N GLY A 38 12.95 -10.11 -14.49
CA GLY A 38 12.88 -11.29 -15.34
C GLY A 38 13.20 -12.55 -14.53
N ASP A 39 14.05 -13.41 -15.05
CA ASP A 39 14.48 -14.64 -14.37
C ASP A 39 15.69 -14.44 -13.43
N THR A 40 16.26 -13.23 -13.35
CA THR A 40 17.47 -12.96 -12.59
C THR A 40 17.16 -12.50 -11.17
N LEU A 41 17.80 -13.14 -10.19
CA LEU A 41 17.70 -12.80 -8.76
C LEU A 41 18.65 -11.65 -8.40
N TYR A 42 18.13 -10.46 -8.11
CA TYR A 42 18.92 -9.29 -7.74
C TYR A 42 18.93 -8.96 -6.27
N GLY A 43 18.02 -9.51 -5.47
CA GLY A 43 17.96 -9.19 -4.05
C GLY A 43 17.08 -10.11 -3.23
N LEU A 44 17.16 -9.96 -1.91
CA LEU A 44 16.28 -10.64 -0.96
C LEU A 44 15.29 -9.64 -0.35
N PRO A 45 14.00 -10.00 -0.21
CA PRO A 45 13.01 -9.12 0.40
C PRO A 45 13.35 -8.92 1.87
N ASN A 46 13.35 -7.67 2.32
CA ASN A 46 13.66 -7.34 3.72
C ASN A 46 12.39 -7.01 4.52
N THR A 47 11.55 -6.13 3.98
CA THR A 47 10.33 -5.68 4.67
C THR A 47 9.15 -5.70 3.70
N PRO A 48 8.73 -6.88 3.22
CA PRO A 48 7.59 -6.97 2.31
C PRO A 48 6.34 -6.51 3.02
N SER A 49 5.66 -5.51 2.49
CA SER A 49 4.49 -4.93 3.13
C SER A 49 3.35 -4.70 2.15
N THR A 50 2.16 -4.56 2.69
CA THR A 50 0.95 -4.24 1.93
C THR A 50 0.11 -3.23 2.67
N HIS A 51 -0.77 -2.55 1.95
CA HIS A 51 -1.83 -1.76 2.58
C HIS A 51 -2.76 -2.64 3.40
N VAL A 52 -3.10 -2.16 4.59
CA VAL A 52 -4.10 -2.74 5.51
C VAL A 52 -5.07 -1.64 5.92
N LEU A 53 -6.35 -1.97 6.00
CA LEU A 53 -7.36 -1.14 6.62
C LEU A 53 -7.34 -1.37 8.13
N PHE A 54 -7.07 -0.30 8.89
CA PHE A 54 -7.26 -0.26 10.34
C PHE A 54 -8.54 0.51 10.67
N TYR A 55 -9.29 0.03 11.63
CA TYR A 55 -10.54 0.67 12.05
C TYR A 55 -10.75 0.55 13.57
N ARG A 56 -11.55 1.42 14.12
CA ARG A 56 -11.98 1.39 15.51
C ARG A 56 -13.03 0.31 15.72
N ARG A 57 -12.61 -0.87 16.20
CA ARG A 57 -13.48 -2.02 16.44
C ARG A 57 -14.65 -1.68 17.38
N ASP A 58 -14.37 -0.97 18.45
CA ASP A 58 -15.38 -0.51 19.41
C ASP A 58 -16.49 0.33 18.77
N LEU A 59 -16.15 1.19 17.80
CA LEU A 59 -17.15 1.98 17.07
C LEU A 59 -18.02 1.13 16.15
N PHE A 60 -17.43 0.14 15.49
CA PHE A 60 -18.14 -0.76 14.58
C PHE A 60 -18.99 -1.81 15.33
N GLU A 61 -18.59 -2.20 16.54
CA GLU A 61 -19.32 -3.14 17.39
C GLU A 61 -20.39 -2.46 18.26
N SER A 62 -20.37 -1.14 18.42
CA SER A 62 -21.33 -0.38 19.19
C SER A 62 -22.77 -0.58 18.66
N ALA A 63 -23.65 -1.10 19.49
CA ALA A 63 -25.06 -1.31 19.17
C ALA A 63 -25.76 0.02 18.79
N ILE A 64 -25.35 1.13 19.41
CA ILE A 64 -25.89 2.48 19.12
C ILE A 64 -25.48 2.88 17.71
N ASN A 65 -24.19 2.79 17.38
CA ASN A 65 -23.68 3.17 16.05
C ASN A 65 -24.29 2.30 14.94
N ARG A 66 -24.42 0.98 15.18
CA ARG A 66 -25.04 0.05 14.22
C ARG A 66 -26.50 0.44 13.93
N ARG A 67 -27.26 0.73 14.99
CA ARG A 67 -28.65 1.16 14.85
C ARG A 67 -28.74 2.48 14.08
N MET A 68 -27.99 3.49 14.47
CA MET A 68 -27.99 4.81 13.81
C MET A 68 -27.57 4.72 12.35
N PHE A 69 -26.56 3.91 12.03
CA PHE A 69 -26.12 3.69 10.66
C PHE A 69 -27.21 3.00 9.84
N GLN A 70 -27.86 1.96 10.38
CA GLN A 70 -28.97 1.25 9.75
C GLN A 70 -30.18 2.17 9.52
N GLU A 71 -30.51 3.03 10.48
CA GLU A 71 -31.60 4.01 10.34
C GLU A 71 -31.31 5.02 9.22
N LYS A 72 -30.06 5.50 9.14
CA LYS A 72 -29.64 6.52 8.18
C LYS A 72 -29.47 5.98 6.76
N TYR A 73 -28.79 4.85 6.60
CA TYR A 73 -28.37 4.34 5.30
C TYR A 73 -29.13 3.09 4.83
N LYS A 74 -30.02 2.54 5.66
CA LYS A 74 -30.76 1.28 5.41
C LYS A 74 -29.82 0.10 5.09
N ARG A 75 -28.65 0.11 5.69
CA ARG A 75 -27.58 -0.90 5.54
C ARG A 75 -26.94 -1.19 6.90
N GLU A 76 -26.39 -2.37 7.06
CA GLU A 76 -25.65 -2.74 8.25
C GLU A 76 -24.29 -2.02 8.29
N LEU A 77 -23.85 -1.61 9.49
CA LEU A 77 -22.49 -1.11 9.72
C LEU A 77 -21.54 -2.29 9.83
N THR A 78 -20.82 -2.55 8.75
CA THR A 78 -19.80 -3.61 8.65
C THR A 78 -18.48 -3.02 8.19
N VAL A 79 -17.41 -3.81 8.27
CA VAL A 79 -16.10 -3.42 7.70
C VAL A 79 -16.24 -3.22 6.19
N PRO A 80 -15.83 -2.06 5.64
CA PRO A 80 -16.07 -1.73 4.23
C PRO A 80 -15.31 -2.67 3.29
N ARG A 81 -16.01 -3.16 2.28
CA ARG A 81 -15.48 -4.02 1.22
C ARG A 81 -15.22 -3.27 -0.08
N THR A 82 -15.81 -2.08 -0.24
CA THR A 82 -15.59 -1.19 -1.39
C THR A 82 -15.21 0.20 -0.91
N PHE A 83 -14.57 1.01 -1.77
CA PHE A 83 -14.26 2.39 -1.44
C PHE A 83 -15.52 3.29 -1.36
N GLU A 84 -16.62 2.90 -1.97
CA GLU A 84 -17.92 3.55 -1.78
C GLU A 84 -18.44 3.33 -0.34
N GLU A 85 -18.39 2.08 0.15
CA GLU A 85 -18.74 1.76 1.54
C GLU A 85 -17.81 2.48 2.52
N PHE A 86 -16.50 2.50 2.25
CA PHE A 86 -15.52 3.22 3.04
C PHE A 86 -15.88 4.72 3.14
N SER A 87 -16.22 5.36 2.02
CA SER A 87 -16.60 6.77 2.01
C SER A 87 -17.88 7.03 2.81
N ARG A 88 -18.90 6.17 2.67
CA ARG A 88 -20.16 6.26 3.42
C ARG A 88 -19.96 6.12 4.92
N ILE A 89 -19.11 5.18 5.34
CA ILE A 89 -18.77 4.97 6.75
C ILE A 89 -17.92 6.14 7.28
N ALA A 90 -17.00 6.66 6.45
CA ALA A 90 -16.23 7.84 6.80
C ALA A 90 -17.13 9.07 7.02
N GLU A 91 -18.15 9.28 6.20
CA GLU A 91 -19.15 10.33 6.40
C GLU A 91 -19.91 10.15 7.72
N PHE A 92 -20.35 8.92 8.01
CA PHE A 92 -21.08 8.60 9.24
C PHE A 92 -20.25 8.91 10.49
N PHE A 93 -18.97 8.60 10.49
CA PHE A 93 -18.05 8.86 11.60
C PHE A 93 -17.37 10.23 11.55
N THR A 94 -17.83 11.16 10.72
CA THR A 94 -17.30 12.53 10.69
C THR A 94 -18.24 13.49 11.40
N ARG A 95 -17.80 14.02 12.56
CA ARG A 95 -18.66 14.85 13.42
C ARG A 95 -19.23 16.09 12.75
N SER A 96 -18.50 16.71 11.83
CA SER A 96 -19.02 17.86 11.06
C SER A 96 -20.14 17.51 10.06
N LEU A 97 -20.32 16.23 9.73
CA LEU A 97 -21.35 15.70 8.82
C LEU A 97 -22.43 14.89 9.55
N ASN A 98 -22.10 14.43 10.74
CA ASN A 98 -22.95 13.68 11.66
C ASN A 98 -22.61 14.08 13.10
N PRO A 99 -23.35 15.04 13.69
CA PRO A 99 -23.07 15.56 15.05
C PRO A 99 -23.00 14.50 16.13
N ASP A 100 -23.73 13.37 15.95
CA ASP A 100 -23.75 12.26 16.88
C ASP A 100 -22.53 11.32 16.75
N SER A 101 -21.60 11.61 15.84
CA SER A 101 -20.39 10.82 15.69
C SER A 101 -19.52 10.87 16.96
N PRO A 102 -19.12 9.70 17.51
CA PRO A 102 -18.26 9.66 18.69
C PRO A 102 -16.83 10.14 18.42
N VAL A 103 -16.40 10.15 17.16
CA VAL A 103 -15.08 10.62 16.74
C VAL A 103 -15.17 11.84 15.84
N ARG A 104 -14.05 12.53 15.70
CA ARG A 104 -13.98 13.80 14.97
C ARG A 104 -13.97 13.60 13.46
N TYR A 105 -13.27 12.56 12.99
CA TYR A 105 -13.04 12.29 11.58
C TYR A 105 -13.33 10.82 11.26
N GLY A 106 -13.91 10.57 10.10
CA GLY A 106 -14.19 9.23 9.63
C GLY A 106 -12.97 8.51 9.07
N ALA A 107 -12.03 9.27 8.51
CA ALA A 107 -10.83 8.70 7.88
C ALA A 107 -9.60 9.60 8.05
N THR A 108 -8.46 9.12 7.59
CA THR A 108 -7.24 9.88 7.34
C THR A 108 -6.73 9.60 5.93
N MET A 109 -5.90 10.50 5.39
CA MET A 109 -5.25 10.38 4.09
C MET A 109 -3.78 10.71 4.21
N THR A 110 -2.95 10.03 3.43
CA THR A 110 -1.50 10.25 3.39
C THR A 110 -1.14 10.93 2.07
N LEU A 111 -0.79 12.22 2.09
CA LEU A 111 -0.62 13.06 0.89
C LEU A 111 0.72 13.80 0.84
N GLY A 112 1.77 13.29 1.47
CA GLY A 112 3.06 13.98 1.59
C GLY A 112 3.79 14.19 0.26
N SER A 113 4.58 13.24 -0.18
CA SER A 113 5.22 13.28 -1.49
C SER A 113 4.26 12.87 -2.61
N THR A 114 4.66 13.10 -3.87
CA THR A 114 3.89 12.64 -5.02
C THR A 114 3.75 11.11 -5.03
N GLY A 115 4.82 10.37 -4.68
CA GLY A 115 4.74 8.90 -4.59
C GLY A 115 3.71 8.42 -3.56
N VAL A 116 3.64 9.08 -2.41
CA VAL A 116 2.67 8.77 -1.35
C VAL A 116 1.25 9.09 -1.79
N ALA A 117 1.04 10.27 -2.37
CA ALA A 117 -0.27 10.67 -2.90
C ALA A 117 -0.72 9.75 -4.06
N GLY A 118 0.21 9.35 -4.93
CA GLY A 118 -0.05 8.39 -5.99
C GLY A 118 -0.50 7.02 -5.46
N SER A 119 0.03 6.56 -4.33
CA SER A 119 -0.38 5.30 -3.70
C SER A 119 -1.84 5.34 -3.23
N GLU A 120 -2.32 6.47 -2.72
CA GLU A 120 -3.72 6.64 -2.34
C GLU A 120 -4.68 6.50 -3.54
N TYR A 121 -4.28 7.05 -4.69
CA TYR A 121 -5.04 6.90 -5.93
C TYR A 121 -5.00 5.46 -6.46
N LEU A 122 -3.80 4.87 -6.56
CA LEU A 122 -3.63 3.52 -7.12
C LEU A 122 -4.34 2.44 -6.30
N ALA A 123 -4.44 2.61 -4.97
CA ALA A 123 -5.21 1.70 -4.13
C ALA A 123 -6.69 1.65 -4.55
N ARG A 124 -7.26 2.78 -5.00
CA ARG A 124 -8.63 2.86 -5.51
C ARG A 124 -8.76 2.35 -6.92
N LEU A 125 -7.82 2.69 -7.78
CA LEU A 125 -7.79 2.21 -9.16
C LEU A 125 -7.75 0.68 -9.19
N PHE A 126 -6.80 0.07 -8.47
CA PHE A 126 -6.67 -1.40 -8.44
C PHE A 126 -7.72 -2.14 -7.61
N ALA A 127 -8.56 -1.42 -6.86
CA ALA A 127 -9.80 -2.00 -6.34
C ALA A 127 -10.83 -2.30 -7.43
N MET A 128 -10.74 -1.63 -8.57
CA MET A 128 -11.70 -1.73 -9.69
C MET A 128 -11.12 -2.45 -10.92
N GLN A 129 -9.80 -2.47 -11.08
CA GLN A 129 -9.12 -3.15 -12.18
C GLN A 129 -7.83 -3.84 -11.71
N ASP A 130 -7.39 -4.89 -12.43
CA ASP A 130 -6.25 -5.70 -12.03
C ASP A 130 -4.89 -5.10 -12.42
N HIS A 131 -4.86 -4.35 -13.52
CA HIS A 131 -3.64 -3.84 -14.15
C HIS A 131 -3.81 -2.36 -14.52
N LEU A 132 -2.70 -1.70 -14.87
CA LEU A 132 -2.73 -0.32 -15.38
C LEU A 132 -3.24 -0.25 -16.82
N TYR A 133 -3.09 -1.33 -17.57
CA TYR A 133 -3.50 -1.49 -18.96
C TYR A 133 -4.87 -2.19 -19.05
N ASP A 134 -5.58 -1.95 -20.13
CA ASP A 134 -6.85 -2.56 -20.46
C ASP A 134 -6.69 -3.91 -21.22
N GLU A 135 -7.80 -4.46 -21.68
CA GLU A 135 -7.85 -5.72 -22.45
C GLU A 135 -7.17 -5.63 -23.83
N ASN A 136 -6.95 -4.42 -24.35
CA ASN A 136 -6.23 -4.15 -25.59
C ASN A 136 -4.73 -3.90 -25.34
N ASN A 137 -4.26 -4.04 -24.10
CA ASN A 137 -2.92 -3.70 -23.64
C ASN A 137 -2.60 -2.18 -23.75
N GLU A 138 -3.62 -1.31 -23.74
CA GLU A 138 -3.48 0.13 -23.77
C GLU A 138 -3.59 0.74 -22.37
N ILE A 139 -2.82 1.80 -22.12
CA ILE A 139 -2.79 2.50 -20.84
C ILE A 139 -3.49 3.84 -20.97
N HIS A 140 -4.65 3.96 -20.34
CA HIS A 140 -5.47 5.15 -20.31
C HIS A 140 -5.72 5.62 -18.88
N LEU A 141 -4.86 6.53 -18.39
CA LEU A 141 -4.98 7.08 -17.03
C LEU A 141 -6.27 7.88 -16.84
N ASN A 142 -6.75 8.53 -17.91
CA ASN A 142 -7.99 9.32 -17.94
C ASN A 142 -9.22 8.51 -18.36
N SER A 143 -9.14 7.18 -18.32
CA SER A 143 -10.32 6.31 -18.51
C SER A 143 -11.42 6.62 -17.49
N PRO A 144 -12.69 6.26 -17.74
CA PRO A 144 -13.76 6.42 -16.76
C PRO A 144 -13.42 5.82 -15.39
N THR A 145 -12.75 4.65 -15.36
CA THR A 145 -12.28 4.02 -14.12
C THR A 145 -11.20 4.84 -13.43
N GLY A 146 -10.26 5.41 -14.20
CA GLY A 146 -9.22 6.30 -13.68
C GLY A 146 -9.78 7.57 -13.04
N VAL A 147 -10.74 8.20 -13.71
CA VAL A 147 -11.43 9.38 -13.17
C VAL A 147 -12.26 9.04 -11.94
N LEU A 148 -12.98 7.91 -11.95
CA LEU A 148 -13.75 7.44 -10.79
C LEU A 148 -12.85 7.16 -9.57
N ALA A 149 -11.65 6.60 -9.78
CA ALA A 149 -10.69 6.40 -8.70
C ALA A 149 -10.27 7.74 -8.05
N MET A 150 -10.08 8.79 -8.86
CA MET A 150 -9.81 10.14 -8.37
C MET A 150 -11.00 10.74 -7.61
N GLU A 151 -12.21 10.58 -8.11
CA GLU A 151 -13.44 11.04 -7.45
C GLU A 151 -13.64 10.35 -6.09
N GLN A 152 -13.43 9.03 -6.01
CA GLN A 152 -13.50 8.28 -4.75
C GLN A 152 -12.44 8.76 -3.75
N LEU A 153 -11.24 9.13 -4.21
CA LEU A 153 -10.21 9.71 -3.36
C LEU A 153 -10.66 11.07 -2.81
N LEU A 154 -11.20 11.93 -3.65
CA LEU A 154 -11.63 13.27 -3.24
C LEU A 154 -12.89 13.23 -2.36
N ALA A 155 -13.76 12.23 -2.51
CA ALA A 155 -14.96 12.07 -1.70
C ALA A 155 -14.69 12.04 -0.20
N ILE A 156 -13.54 11.47 0.22
CA ILE A 156 -13.18 11.39 1.64
C ILE A 156 -12.45 12.64 2.16
N LYS A 157 -12.15 13.63 1.33
CA LYS A 157 -11.45 14.86 1.74
C LYS A 157 -12.16 15.57 2.91
N ARG A 158 -13.47 15.68 2.86
CA ARG A 158 -14.28 16.32 3.91
C ARG A 158 -14.38 15.49 5.19
N CYS A 159 -14.11 14.18 5.10
CA CYS A 159 -14.16 13.23 6.19
C CYS A 159 -12.80 12.99 6.84
N SER A 160 -11.73 13.49 6.22
CA SER A 160 -10.36 13.21 6.63
C SER A 160 -9.88 14.17 7.70
N SER A 161 -9.01 13.65 8.57
CA SER A 161 -8.31 14.45 9.58
C SER A 161 -7.63 15.65 8.93
N LYS A 162 -7.71 16.81 9.62
CA LYS A 162 -7.03 18.03 9.21
C LYS A 162 -5.54 18.01 9.54
N ARG A 163 -5.09 17.05 10.36
CA ARG A 163 -3.65 16.83 10.59
C ARG A 163 -3.04 16.34 9.28
N PHE A 164 -2.03 17.05 8.80
CA PHE A 164 -1.31 16.68 7.60
C PHE A 164 -0.46 15.43 7.86
N CYS A 165 -0.78 14.34 7.17
CA CYS A 165 -0.03 13.11 7.20
C CYS A 165 0.93 13.07 5.99
N SER A 166 2.21 13.37 6.22
CA SER A 166 3.23 13.37 5.19
C SER A 166 3.71 11.96 4.82
N TRP A 167 3.59 11.03 5.77
CA TRP A 167 4.01 9.65 5.64
C TRP A 167 3.08 8.72 6.42
N TRP A 168 3.12 7.44 6.17
CA TRP A 168 2.25 6.45 6.81
C TRP A 168 2.45 6.34 8.33
N THR A 169 3.64 6.63 8.86
CA THR A 169 3.84 6.73 10.31
C THR A 169 2.96 7.84 10.92
N ASN A 170 2.88 9.01 10.27
CA ASN A 170 2.01 10.09 10.76
C ASN A 170 0.52 9.70 10.67
N THR A 171 0.16 8.88 9.68
CA THR A 171 -1.19 8.33 9.55
C THR A 171 -1.50 7.36 10.69
N ALA A 172 -0.54 6.47 11.03
CA ALA A 172 -0.66 5.55 12.16
C ALA A 172 -0.79 6.30 13.49
N GLU A 173 0.06 7.32 13.74
CA GLU A 173 -0.01 8.19 14.93
C GLU A 173 -1.35 8.94 15.00
N THR A 174 -1.85 9.45 13.88
CA THR A 174 -3.13 10.16 13.81
C THR A 174 -4.29 9.22 14.11
N PHE A 175 -4.26 7.99 13.64
CA PHE A 175 -5.24 6.97 14.00
C PHE A 175 -5.13 6.58 15.48
N ALA A 176 -3.91 6.38 15.98
CA ALA A 176 -3.62 6.04 17.38
C ALA A 176 -4.09 7.12 18.38
N SER A 177 -4.28 8.37 17.94
CA SER A 177 -4.83 9.45 18.78
C SER A 177 -6.31 9.27 19.15
N GLY A 178 -7.02 8.34 18.51
CA GLY A 178 -8.42 8.03 18.82
C GLY A 178 -9.46 8.91 18.12
N ASP A 179 -9.06 9.99 17.48
CA ASP A 179 -9.96 10.96 16.82
C ASP A 179 -10.47 10.51 15.44
N VAL A 180 -10.00 9.37 14.93
CA VAL A 180 -10.26 8.89 13.58
C VAL A 180 -10.86 7.48 13.62
N ALA A 181 -11.90 7.22 12.82
CA ALA A 181 -12.56 5.92 12.78
C ALA A 181 -11.81 4.87 11.94
N MET A 182 -11.20 5.28 10.82
CA MET A 182 -10.54 4.38 9.86
C MET A 182 -9.26 5.00 9.29
N ALA A 183 -8.27 4.13 9.01
CA ALA A 183 -7.01 4.49 8.35
C ALA A 183 -6.56 3.37 7.40
N ILE A 184 -6.03 3.73 6.23
CA ILE A 184 -5.34 2.81 5.33
C ILE A 184 -3.86 3.17 5.34
N LEU A 185 -2.99 2.22 5.65
CA LEU A 185 -1.55 2.40 5.61
C LEU A 185 -0.83 1.08 5.37
N TYR A 186 0.44 1.14 5.00
CA TYR A 186 1.27 -0.05 4.91
C TYR A 186 1.54 -0.63 6.30
N ASN A 187 1.40 -1.93 6.43
CA ASN A 187 1.48 -2.65 7.71
C ASN A 187 2.83 -2.51 8.44
N ASN A 188 3.93 -2.26 7.72
CA ASN A 188 5.25 -2.00 8.32
C ASN A 188 5.37 -0.62 8.98
N PHE A 189 4.38 0.26 8.86
CA PHE A 189 4.31 1.54 9.57
C PHE A 189 3.25 1.55 10.68
N ALA A 190 2.65 0.41 10.98
CA ALA A 190 1.51 0.32 11.89
C ALA A 190 1.88 0.22 13.39
N SER A 191 3.16 0.05 13.74
CA SER A 191 3.61 -0.08 15.14
C SER A 191 3.12 1.03 16.08
N PRO A 192 3.00 2.32 15.70
CA PRO A 192 2.43 3.33 16.58
C PRO A 192 1.00 3.05 17.05
N ILE A 193 0.23 2.26 16.31
CA ILE A 193 -1.17 1.94 16.65
C ILE A 193 -1.26 1.12 17.94
N VAL A 194 -0.27 0.27 18.22
CA VAL A 194 -0.18 -0.54 19.46
C VAL A 194 0.86 -0.01 20.44
N GLY A 195 1.50 1.10 20.14
CA GLY A 195 2.49 1.72 21.02
C GLY A 195 1.88 2.26 22.33
N HIS A 196 2.71 2.49 23.33
CA HIS A 196 2.29 3.00 24.65
C HIS A 196 1.52 4.33 24.60
N SER A 197 1.74 5.14 23.58
CA SER A 197 1.03 6.41 23.38
C SER A 197 -0.31 6.25 22.63
N SER A 198 -0.67 5.05 22.21
CA SER A 198 -1.92 4.79 21.53
C SER A 198 -3.09 4.84 22.51
N LEU A 199 -4.09 5.66 22.20
CA LEU A 199 -5.33 5.76 22.99
C LEU A 199 -6.36 4.69 22.61
N ILE A 200 -6.02 3.83 21.64
CA ILE A 200 -6.97 2.88 21.03
C ILE A 200 -6.45 1.44 20.96
N HIS A 201 -5.33 1.13 21.62
CA HIS A 201 -4.65 -0.16 21.46
C HIS A 201 -5.55 -1.39 21.66
N ASP A 202 -6.55 -1.31 22.57
CA ASP A 202 -7.52 -2.41 22.84
C ASP A 202 -8.70 -2.42 21.87
N SER A 203 -8.85 -1.38 21.06
CA SER A 203 -10.02 -1.14 20.19
C SER A 203 -9.69 -1.22 18.70
N ILE A 204 -8.60 -1.87 18.35
CA ILE A 204 -8.14 -1.96 16.96
C ILE A 204 -8.82 -3.13 16.25
N GLY A 205 -9.42 -2.83 15.10
CA GLY A 205 -9.77 -3.80 14.08
C GLY A 205 -8.86 -3.65 12.87
N TYR A 206 -8.69 -4.71 12.11
CA TYR A 206 -7.89 -4.71 10.88
C TYR A 206 -8.55 -5.60 9.83
N ALA A 207 -8.39 -5.23 8.57
CA ALA A 207 -8.96 -5.95 7.44
C ALA A 207 -8.15 -5.71 6.16
N MET A 208 -8.42 -6.51 5.14
CA MET A 208 -8.01 -6.17 3.78
C MET A 208 -8.58 -4.80 3.40
N ILE A 209 -7.83 -4.03 2.60
CA ILE A 209 -8.35 -2.77 2.08
C ILE A 209 -9.59 -2.98 1.23
N PRO A 210 -10.45 -1.97 1.07
CA PRO A 210 -11.58 -2.02 0.15
C PRO A 210 -11.12 -2.47 -1.25
N GLY A 211 -11.86 -3.38 -1.86
CA GLY A 211 -11.51 -4.04 -3.12
C GLY A 211 -10.61 -5.27 -2.98
N GLY A 212 -10.01 -5.50 -1.80
CA GLY A 212 -9.22 -6.71 -1.52
C GLY A 212 -7.90 -6.82 -2.31
N ARG A 213 -7.45 -5.76 -2.96
CA ARG A 213 -6.27 -5.72 -3.85
C ARG A 213 -5.27 -4.68 -3.38
N PRO A 214 -4.50 -4.95 -2.32
CA PRO A 214 -3.56 -4.00 -1.76
C PRO A 214 -2.38 -3.75 -2.70
N LEU A 215 -1.77 -2.56 -2.58
CA LEU A 215 -0.48 -2.31 -3.19
C LEU A 215 0.62 -3.02 -2.40
N ALA A 216 1.60 -3.56 -3.12
CA ALA A 216 2.84 -4.02 -2.53
C ALA A 216 3.73 -2.81 -2.19
N GLY A 217 4.35 -2.87 -1.03
CA GLY A 217 5.34 -1.92 -0.54
C GLY A 217 6.49 -2.64 0.14
N GLY A 218 7.35 -1.90 0.81
CA GLY A 218 8.51 -2.45 1.50
C GLY A 218 9.80 -2.31 0.72
N GLY A 219 10.78 -3.16 1.01
CA GLY A 219 12.11 -3.06 0.45
C GLY A 219 12.76 -4.40 0.14
N THR A 220 13.75 -4.32 -0.71
CA THR A 220 14.63 -5.42 -1.12
C THR A 220 16.07 -5.01 -0.90
N LEU A 221 16.87 -5.88 -0.33
CA LEU A 221 18.31 -5.67 -0.17
C LEU A 221 19.04 -6.31 -1.34
N CYS A 222 19.87 -5.51 -1.99
CA CYS A 222 20.63 -5.89 -3.18
C CYS A 222 22.12 -5.64 -2.96
N VAL A 223 22.96 -6.29 -3.76
CA VAL A 223 24.40 -6.03 -3.81
C VAL A 223 24.72 -5.10 -4.97
N SER A 224 25.42 -4.01 -4.68
CA SER A 224 25.89 -3.11 -5.74
C SER A 224 26.88 -3.84 -6.66
N ARG A 225 26.78 -3.62 -7.97
CA ARG A 225 27.75 -4.11 -8.95
C ARG A 225 29.17 -3.62 -8.66
N TYR A 226 29.28 -2.45 -8.03
CA TYR A 226 30.56 -1.80 -7.68
C TYR A 226 31.07 -2.14 -6.29
N SER A 227 30.41 -3.06 -5.58
CA SER A 227 30.86 -3.51 -4.25
C SER A 227 32.25 -4.14 -4.36
N ARG A 228 33.16 -3.72 -3.48
CA ARG A 228 34.48 -4.33 -3.32
C ARG A 228 34.45 -5.65 -2.54
N TYR A 229 33.34 -5.90 -1.82
CA TYR A 229 33.19 -7.05 -0.94
C TYR A 229 31.79 -7.68 -1.16
N PRO A 230 31.50 -8.19 -2.37
CA PRO A 230 30.16 -8.68 -2.70
C PRO A 230 29.75 -9.90 -1.85
N GLU A 231 30.69 -10.80 -1.54
CA GLU A 231 30.41 -11.99 -0.72
C GLU A 231 30.08 -11.62 0.73
N ALA A 232 30.76 -10.61 1.30
CA ALA A 232 30.46 -10.11 2.63
C ALA A 232 29.10 -9.40 2.67
N ALA A 233 28.80 -8.62 1.63
CA ALA A 233 27.50 -7.97 1.47
C ALA A 233 26.36 -9.00 1.38
N LEU A 234 26.52 -10.04 0.56
CA LEU A 234 25.54 -11.10 0.44
C LEU A 234 25.35 -11.87 1.74
N ARG A 235 26.44 -12.23 2.46
CA ARG A 235 26.33 -12.87 3.77
C ARG A 235 25.54 -12.02 4.77
N PHE A 236 25.75 -10.69 4.79
CA PHE A 236 24.99 -9.79 5.65
C PHE A 236 23.50 -9.77 5.27
N ILE A 237 23.19 -9.70 3.97
CA ILE A 237 21.81 -9.70 3.46
C ILE A 237 21.11 -11.02 3.85
N ARG A 238 21.76 -12.17 3.62
CA ARG A 238 21.22 -13.49 3.99
C ARG A 238 20.97 -13.58 5.49
N TRP A 239 21.91 -13.14 6.32
CA TRP A 239 21.73 -13.08 7.77
C TRP A 239 20.54 -12.22 8.18
N LEU A 240 20.41 -11.00 7.64
CA LEU A 240 19.33 -10.07 7.99
C LEU A 240 17.94 -10.58 7.55
N CYS A 241 17.87 -11.25 6.40
CA CYS A 241 16.61 -11.80 5.86
C CYS A 241 16.30 -13.21 6.38
N SER A 242 17.19 -13.82 7.17
CA SER A 242 17.01 -15.18 7.71
C SER A 242 16.15 -15.20 8.96
N GLU A 243 15.55 -16.35 9.23
CA GLU A 243 15.04 -16.71 10.55
C GLU A 243 16.25 -17.08 11.45
N PRO A 244 16.34 -16.62 12.71
CA PRO A 244 15.35 -15.86 13.49
C PRO A 244 15.51 -14.33 13.41
N VAL A 245 16.49 -13.81 12.65
CA VAL A 245 16.84 -12.37 12.66
C VAL A 245 15.70 -11.52 12.15
N SER A 246 15.09 -11.90 11.04
CA SER A 246 13.98 -11.13 10.46
C SER A 246 12.70 -11.21 11.31
N SER A 247 12.48 -12.33 12.02
CA SER A 247 11.41 -12.47 13.01
C SER A 247 11.63 -11.53 14.20
N ALA A 248 12.86 -11.46 14.72
CA ALA A 248 13.22 -10.51 15.78
C ALA A 248 13.00 -9.04 15.33
N GLY A 249 13.34 -8.71 14.07
CA GLY A 249 13.07 -7.42 13.47
C GLY A 249 11.57 -7.08 13.44
N THR A 250 10.71 -8.09 13.30
CA THR A 250 9.25 -7.90 13.33
C THR A 250 8.74 -7.49 14.72
N LEU A 251 9.36 -7.98 15.80
CA LEU A 251 9.06 -7.52 17.16
C LEU A 251 9.38 -6.03 17.39
N LEU A 252 10.24 -5.46 16.55
CA LEU A 252 10.54 -4.02 16.54
C LEU A 252 9.63 -3.21 15.59
N GLY A 253 8.58 -3.82 15.08
CA GLY A 253 7.59 -3.16 14.21
C GLY A 253 7.85 -3.37 12.71
N GLY A 254 8.82 -4.20 12.33
CA GLY A 254 9.07 -4.57 10.94
C GLY A 254 8.04 -5.57 10.37
N VAL A 255 8.31 -6.06 9.17
CA VAL A 255 7.57 -7.16 8.52
C VAL A 255 8.58 -8.12 7.93
N SER A 256 8.56 -9.36 8.36
CA SER A 256 9.49 -10.39 7.90
C SER A 256 9.06 -11.00 6.55
N PRO A 257 10.00 -11.36 5.67
CA PRO A 257 9.72 -12.22 4.54
C PRO A 257 9.51 -13.70 4.93
N CYS A 258 10.02 -14.13 6.09
CA CYS A 258 10.05 -15.54 6.50
C CYS A 258 8.68 -16.06 6.93
N ARG A 259 8.31 -17.24 6.43
CA ARG A 259 7.04 -17.91 6.77
C ARG A 259 6.93 -18.18 8.27
N ALA A 260 7.98 -18.66 8.92
CA ALA A 260 7.99 -19.02 10.33
C ALA A 260 7.60 -17.84 11.27
N THR A 261 7.86 -16.59 10.84
CA THR A 261 7.43 -15.40 11.58
C THR A 261 5.93 -15.37 11.84
N TYR A 262 5.14 -15.82 10.87
CA TYR A 262 3.67 -15.76 10.91
C TYR A 262 3.04 -16.92 11.68
N ASP A 263 3.84 -17.94 12.01
CA ASP A 263 3.48 -19.03 12.90
C ASP A 263 3.90 -18.74 14.37
N ASN A 264 4.68 -17.66 14.58
CA ASN A 264 5.14 -17.25 15.90
C ASN A 264 4.03 -16.53 16.68
N TYR A 265 3.59 -17.17 17.80
CA TYR A 265 2.50 -16.68 18.62
C TYR A 265 2.75 -15.29 19.18
N ASP A 266 3.95 -15.00 19.69
CA ASP A 266 4.26 -13.72 20.34
C ASP A 266 4.21 -12.57 19.31
N ILE A 267 4.74 -12.79 18.11
CA ILE A 267 4.69 -11.81 17.03
C ILE A 267 3.24 -11.52 16.63
N ILE A 268 2.47 -12.56 16.37
CA ILE A 268 1.08 -12.44 15.90
C ILE A 268 0.16 -11.89 16.99
N ASN A 269 0.47 -12.11 18.25
CA ASN A 269 -0.31 -11.54 19.36
C ASN A 269 -0.03 -10.04 19.55
N ASN A 270 1.21 -9.59 19.37
CA ASN A 270 1.58 -8.17 19.45
C ASN A 270 1.16 -7.37 18.20
N TYR A 271 1.19 -8.01 17.02
CA TYR A 271 0.87 -7.38 15.74
C TYR A 271 -0.18 -8.21 14.97
N PRO A 272 -1.43 -8.28 15.45
CA PRO A 272 -2.41 -9.24 14.96
C PRO A 272 -2.81 -9.04 13.49
N TRP A 273 -2.65 -7.85 12.92
CA TRP A 273 -2.87 -7.60 11.49
C TRP A 273 -1.88 -8.32 10.57
N LEU A 274 -0.75 -8.79 11.09
CA LEU A 274 0.20 -9.59 10.31
C LEU A 274 -0.39 -10.93 9.84
N ARG A 275 -1.47 -11.41 10.47
CA ARG A 275 -2.26 -12.56 9.96
C ARG A 275 -2.78 -12.34 8.54
N LEU A 276 -2.93 -11.08 8.12
CA LEU A 276 -3.34 -10.75 6.76
C LEU A 276 -2.17 -10.84 5.76
N ALA A 277 -0.91 -10.79 6.19
CA ALA A 277 0.24 -10.68 5.31
C ALA A 277 0.30 -11.78 4.22
N PRO A 278 0.13 -13.09 4.53
CA PRO A 278 0.17 -14.11 3.50
C PRO A 278 -0.89 -13.92 2.41
N VAL A 279 -2.12 -13.56 2.82
CA VAL A 279 -3.23 -13.33 1.88
C VAL A 279 -3.05 -12.01 1.13
N SER A 280 -2.70 -10.95 1.83
CA SER A 280 -2.57 -9.61 1.23
C SER A 280 -1.42 -9.55 0.23
N LEU A 281 -0.27 -10.17 0.52
CA LEU A 281 0.87 -10.24 -0.41
C LEU A 281 0.52 -11.01 -1.69
N THR A 282 -0.26 -12.09 -1.58
CA THR A 282 -0.74 -12.85 -2.73
C THR A 282 -1.78 -12.07 -3.54
N ALA A 283 -2.63 -11.30 -2.86
CA ALA A 283 -3.70 -10.51 -3.47
C ALA A 283 -3.22 -9.21 -4.13
N THR A 284 -1.95 -8.81 -3.97
CA THR A 284 -1.44 -7.57 -4.60
C THR A 284 -1.63 -7.60 -6.11
N ARG A 285 -2.08 -6.48 -6.65
CA ARG A 285 -2.28 -6.25 -8.09
C ARG A 285 -1.55 -4.98 -8.51
N GLY A 286 -1.59 -4.71 -9.78
CA GLY A 286 -1.08 -3.45 -10.30
C GLY A 286 0.15 -3.58 -11.18
N ASN A 287 0.16 -4.58 -12.07
CA ASN A 287 1.15 -4.59 -13.15
C ASN A 287 1.03 -3.29 -13.94
N ARG A 288 2.19 -2.65 -14.17
CA ARG A 288 2.27 -1.38 -14.89
C ARG A 288 2.27 -1.58 -16.39
N LEU A 289 2.88 -2.66 -16.85
CA LEU A 289 3.06 -2.96 -18.27
C LEU A 289 2.35 -4.27 -18.63
N PRO A 290 1.85 -4.38 -19.87
CA PRO A 290 1.40 -5.64 -20.43
C PRO A 290 2.49 -6.72 -20.38
N PRO A 291 2.11 -8.02 -20.32
CA PRO A 291 3.08 -9.12 -20.19
C PRO A 291 4.14 -9.16 -21.30
N ASP A 292 3.76 -8.79 -22.52
CA ASP A 292 4.62 -8.85 -23.70
C ASP A 292 5.47 -7.58 -23.90
N MET A 293 5.35 -6.63 -22.99
CA MET A 293 6.06 -5.34 -23.08
C MET A 293 7.25 -5.33 -22.12
N ASP A 294 8.40 -5.83 -22.59
CA ASP A 294 9.68 -5.77 -21.85
C ASP A 294 10.43 -4.47 -22.18
N ILE A 295 9.98 -3.38 -21.56
CA ILE A 295 10.59 -2.05 -21.74
C ILE A 295 10.94 -1.45 -20.38
N PRO A 296 11.94 -0.53 -20.35
CA PRO A 296 12.24 0.23 -19.15
C PRO A 296 11.04 1.05 -18.68
N PHE A 297 10.62 0.84 -17.41
CA PHE A 297 9.54 1.61 -16.79
C PHE A 297 10.04 2.35 -15.55
N ASP A 298 10.09 3.69 -15.65
CA ASP A 298 10.48 4.55 -14.53
C ASP A 298 9.31 4.73 -13.55
N GLU A 299 9.20 3.83 -12.59
CA GLU A 299 8.16 3.86 -11.56
C GLU A 299 8.16 5.19 -10.77
N ARG A 300 9.31 5.83 -10.54
CA ARG A 300 9.36 7.11 -9.82
C ARG A 300 8.71 8.22 -10.63
N ARG A 301 9.00 8.26 -11.93
CA ARG A 301 8.39 9.21 -12.86
C ARG A 301 6.89 9.00 -12.93
N PHE A 302 6.46 7.75 -13.12
CA PHE A 302 5.05 7.39 -13.12
C PHE A 302 4.33 7.84 -11.84
N MET A 303 4.87 7.49 -10.66
CA MET A 303 4.31 7.89 -9.38
C MET A 303 4.30 9.41 -9.19
N SER A 304 5.27 10.12 -9.76
CA SER A 304 5.28 11.59 -9.74
C SER A 304 4.14 12.19 -10.57
N ILE A 305 3.89 11.65 -11.76
CA ILE A 305 2.77 12.08 -12.64
C ILE A 305 1.43 11.90 -11.90
N ILE A 306 1.16 10.70 -11.42
CA ILE A 306 -0.07 10.38 -10.69
C ILE A 306 -0.21 11.24 -9.42
N GLY A 307 0.85 11.35 -8.63
CA GLY A 307 0.79 12.11 -7.40
C GLY A 307 0.58 13.62 -7.61
N MET A 308 1.09 14.18 -8.71
CA MET A 308 0.81 15.56 -9.10
C MET A 308 -0.67 15.74 -9.45
N ALA A 309 -1.24 14.82 -10.25
CA ALA A 309 -2.67 14.83 -10.55
C ALA A 309 -3.52 14.80 -9.27
N VAL A 310 -3.18 13.90 -8.32
CA VAL A 310 -3.84 13.85 -7.01
C VAL A 310 -3.75 15.18 -6.27
N LYS A 311 -2.57 15.78 -6.19
CA LYS A 311 -2.39 17.06 -5.46
C LYS A 311 -3.14 18.22 -6.11
N ASN A 312 -3.15 18.31 -7.43
CA ASN A 312 -3.89 19.33 -8.16
C ASN A 312 -5.41 19.18 -7.98
N ALA A 313 -5.93 17.96 -8.08
CA ALA A 313 -7.34 17.70 -7.84
C ALA A 313 -7.71 17.90 -6.35
N TYR A 314 -6.86 17.46 -5.41
CA TYR A 314 -7.09 17.63 -3.97
C TYR A 314 -7.09 19.11 -3.56
N SER A 315 -6.22 19.93 -4.11
CA SER A 315 -6.21 21.38 -3.84
C SER A 315 -7.41 22.10 -4.45
N GLY A 316 -8.08 21.51 -5.45
CA GLY A 316 -9.16 22.12 -6.23
C GLY A 316 -8.65 22.97 -7.41
N ALA A 317 -7.34 22.87 -7.73
CA ALA A 317 -6.77 23.55 -8.89
C ALA A 317 -7.29 22.97 -10.21
N LEU A 318 -7.58 21.67 -10.23
CA LEU A 318 -8.14 20.96 -11.37
C LEU A 318 -9.33 20.09 -10.92
N THR A 319 -10.27 19.85 -11.84
CA THR A 319 -11.29 18.81 -11.65
C THR A 319 -10.65 17.42 -11.76
N PRO A 320 -11.29 16.34 -11.27
CA PRO A 320 -10.79 14.97 -11.44
C PRO A 320 -10.46 14.65 -12.91
N GLN A 321 -11.36 14.97 -13.82
CA GLN A 321 -11.16 14.74 -15.25
C GLN A 321 -9.94 15.50 -15.77
N GLN A 322 -9.85 16.81 -15.52
CA GLN A 322 -8.71 17.63 -15.97
C GLN A 322 -7.38 17.12 -15.41
N ALA A 323 -7.36 16.72 -14.13
CA ALA A 323 -6.14 16.19 -13.51
C ALA A 323 -5.70 14.88 -14.17
N MET A 324 -6.63 14.01 -14.54
CA MET A 324 -6.33 12.75 -15.22
C MET A 324 -6.00 12.95 -16.70
N ASP A 325 -6.59 13.93 -17.39
CA ASP A 325 -6.22 14.30 -18.76
C ASP A 325 -4.79 14.85 -18.82
N ASP A 326 -4.40 15.69 -17.87
CA ASP A 326 -3.02 16.20 -17.76
C ASP A 326 -2.03 15.07 -17.39
N ALA A 327 -2.45 14.14 -16.53
CA ALA A 327 -1.65 12.96 -16.21
C ALA A 327 -1.44 12.07 -17.44
N GLN A 328 -2.47 11.86 -18.27
CA GLN A 328 -2.36 11.09 -19.52
C GLN A 328 -1.39 11.74 -20.49
N LYS A 329 -1.48 13.04 -20.70
CA LYS A 329 -0.53 13.77 -21.59
C LYS A 329 0.92 13.62 -21.14
N LEU A 330 1.17 13.80 -19.83
CA LEU A 330 2.51 13.61 -19.27
C LEU A 330 2.96 12.15 -19.39
N PHE A 331 2.06 11.19 -19.19
CA PHE A 331 2.36 9.79 -19.37
C PHE A 331 2.77 9.48 -20.82
N GLU A 332 2.04 9.96 -21.80
CA GLU A 332 2.36 9.81 -23.23
C GLU A 332 3.70 10.46 -23.61
N GLU A 333 4.01 11.61 -23.01
CA GLU A 333 5.28 12.31 -23.21
C GLU A 333 6.49 11.52 -22.66
N TYR A 334 6.36 11.01 -21.43
CA TYR A 334 7.48 10.34 -20.75
C TYR A 334 7.58 8.84 -21.01
N PHE A 335 6.50 8.22 -21.46
CA PHE A 335 6.42 6.79 -21.76
C PHE A 335 5.84 6.53 -23.15
N PRO A 336 6.39 7.16 -24.21
CA PRO A 336 5.84 7.03 -25.57
C PRO A 336 5.82 5.58 -26.07
N GLN A 337 6.70 4.73 -25.54
CA GLN A 337 6.75 3.31 -25.85
C GLN A 337 5.58 2.51 -25.23
N CYS A 338 4.86 3.07 -24.25
CA CYS A 338 3.69 2.46 -23.61
C CYS A 338 2.37 2.89 -24.25
N VAL A 339 2.45 3.77 -25.23
CA VAL A 339 1.27 4.27 -25.96
C VAL A 339 1.21 3.57 -27.31
N ALA A 340 0.02 3.09 -27.69
CA ALA A 340 -0.17 2.46 -28.99
C ALA A 340 0.33 3.40 -30.10
N LYS A 341 1.13 2.88 -31.02
CA LYS A 341 1.45 3.62 -32.24
C LYS A 341 0.15 3.75 -33.04
N ARG A 342 -0.44 4.95 -32.99
CA ARG A 342 -1.57 5.33 -33.83
C ARG A 342 -1.23 5.24 -35.30
#